data_18849a99d1b4e80feb837a4ed6fceeaf
#
_entry.id   18849a99d1b4e80feb837a4ed6fceeaf
#
_cell.length_a   1.000
_cell.length_b   1.000
_cell.length_c   1.000
_cell.angle_alpha   90.00
_cell.angle_beta   90.00
_cell.angle_gamma   90.00
#
_symmetry.space_group_name_H-M   'P 1'
#
loop_
_entity.id
_entity.type
_entity.pdbx_description
1 polymer ?
#
loop_
_entity_poly.entity_id
_entity_poly.type
_entity_poly.pdbx_seq_one_letter_code
_entity_poly.pdbx_strand_id
1 'polypeptide(L)'
;YWRYVLSVFYFNNKDSSCFNDDLNKLLKKLVSYLFVKFIDNPTVNAIKTDIFKYCVYLSGKSEDNLFIKDVDSVKDKVSTFGKSKLSRSLILLHSYLYAEGEQKELFDNDIEIEHIFPKKWQDTNYNGWLYADAESYLERLGNKIPFEKKLNIQAGNGYFGAKKVKYSDSSIYEVQCLGKYHKNDWIKDDIEEREKSMIDRLITFFKENL
;
A
#
# COMPACT_ATOMS: atom_id res chain seq x y z
N TYR A 1 -0.51 8.84 -17.49
CA TYR A 1 0.07 7.88 -18.47
C TYR A 1 -0.59 6.50 -18.39
N TRP A 2 -0.86 5.92 -17.24
CA TRP A 2 -1.49 4.60 -17.09
C TRP A 2 -2.82 4.46 -17.85
N ARG A 3 -3.60 5.54 -17.98
CA ARG A 3 -4.86 5.54 -18.75
C ARG A 3 -4.66 5.21 -20.21
N TYR A 4 -3.53 5.63 -20.82
CA TYR A 4 -3.22 5.27 -22.21
C TYR A 4 -3.04 3.77 -22.38
N VAL A 5 -2.34 3.13 -21.42
CA VAL A 5 -2.17 1.67 -21.42
C VAL A 5 -3.53 0.96 -21.39
N LEU A 6 -4.41 1.36 -20.47
CA LEU A 6 -5.75 0.77 -20.37
C LEU A 6 -6.59 1.00 -21.64
N SER A 7 -6.53 2.20 -22.25
CA SER A 7 -7.25 2.48 -23.48
C SER A 7 -6.76 1.61 -24.63
N VAL A 8 -5.44 1.51 -24.83
CA VAL A 8 -4.86 0.67 -25.89
C VAL A 8 -5.21 -0.80 -25.67
N PHE A 9 -5.08 -1.30 -24.45
CA PHE A 9 -5.47 -2.67 -24.10
C PHE A 9 -6.94 -2.93 -24.40
N TYR A 10 -7.83 -2.05 -23.94
CA TYR A 10 -9.28 -2.18 -24.15
C TYR A 10 -9.63 -2.27 -25.62
N PHE A 11 -9.14 -1.32 -26.44
CA PHE A 11 -9.46 -1.32 -27.88
C PHE A 11 -8.97 -2.56 -28.62
N ASN A 12 -7.86 -3.15 -28.19
CA ASN A 12 -7.31 -4.35 -28.84
C ASN A 12 -7.93 -5.66 -28.33
N ASN A 13 -8.52 -5.69 -27.13
CA ASN A 13 -8.90 -6.95 -26.47
C ASN A 13 -10.36 -7.00 -26.00
N LYS A 14 -11.16 -5.94 -26.15
CA LYS A 14 -12.53 -5.86 -25.61
C LYS A 14 -13.47 -6.99 -26.03
N ASP A 15 -13.23 -7.59 -27.20
CA ASP A 15 -14.05 -8.68 -27.74
C ASP A 15 -13.43 -10.08 -27.47
N SER A 16 -12.32 -10.14 -26.72
CA SER A 16 -11.66 -11.40 -26.35
C SER A 16 -12.43 -12.13 -25.25
N SER A 17 -12.57 -13.45 -25.37
CA SER A 17 -13.14 -14.30 -24.32
C SER A 17 -12.31 -14.30 -23.03
N CYS A 18 -11.00 -14.00 -23.11
CA CYS A 18 -10.07 -13.92 -21.99
C CYS A 18 -9.90 -12.49 -21.45
N PHE A 19 -10.73 -11.53 -21.88
CA PHE A 19 -10.55 -10.11 -21.57
C PHE A 19 -10.32 -9.83 -20.08
N ASN A 20 -11.15 -10.38 -19.21
CA ASN A 20 -11.05 -10.12 -17.76
C ASN A 20 -9.76 -10.68 -17.14
N ASP A 21 -9.34 -11.86 -17.54
CA ASP A 21 -8.12 -12.49 -17.03
C ASP A 21 -6.89 -11.73 -17.50
N ASP A 22 -6.86 -11.34 -18.77
CA ASP A 22 -5.76 -10.57 -19.34
C ASP A 22 -5.72 -9.15 -18.78
N LEU A 23 -6.88 -8.51 -18.54
CA LEU A 23 -6.95 -7.23 -17.85
C LEU A 23 -6.40 -7.32 -16.44
N ASN A 24 -6.75 -8.38 -15.69
CA ASN A 24 -6.24 -8.57 -14.33
C ASN A 24 -4.71 -8.71 -14.33
N LYS A 25 -4.14 -9.52 -15.23
CA LYS A 25 -2.69 -9.65 -15.40
C LYS A 25 -2.03 -8.31 -15.75
N LEU A 26 -2.62 -7.58 -16.72
CA LEU A 26 -2.15 -6.26 -17.10
C LEU A 26 -2.13 -5.28 -15.93
N LEU A 27 -3.23 -5.23 -15.14
CA LEU A 27 -3.34 -4.33 -14.00
C LEU A 27 -2.31 -4.63 -12.93
N LYS A 28 -2.12 -5.91 -12.57
CA LYS A 28 -1.10 -6.32 -11.60
C LYS A 28 0.31 -5.93 -12.07
N LYS A 29 0.64 -6.21 -13.35
CA LYS A 29 1.91 -5.82 -13.95
C LYS A 29 2.10 -4.31 -13.96
N LEU A 30 1.10 -3.56 -14.41
CA LEU A 30 1.17 -2.09 -14.48
C LEU A 30 1.33 -1.45 -13.10
N VAL A 31 0.57 -1.91 -12.11
CA VAL A 31 0.68 -1.45 -10.72
C VAL A 31 2.09 -1.73 -10.18
N SER A 32 2.59 -2.96 -10.31
CA SER A 32 3.93 -3.34 -9.86
C SER A 32 5.01 -2.49 -10.52
N TYR A 33 4.94 -2.31 -11.83
CA TYR A 33 5.88 -1.49 -12.59
C TYR A 33 5.89 -0.03 -12.12
N LEU A 34 4.72 0.58 -11.98
CA LEU A 34 4.59 1.97 -11.56
C LEU A 34 5.13 2.20 -10.14
N PHE A 35 4.85 1.28 -9.21
CA PHE A 35 5.36 1.38 -7.84
C PHE A 35 6.88 1.26 -7.82
N VAL A 36 7.46 0.23 -8.42
CA VAL A 36 8.91 0.00 -8.41
C VAL A 36 9.66 1.17 -9.06
N LYS A 37 9.20 1.63 -10.22
CA LYS A 37 9.81 2.80 -10.90
C LYS A 37 9.70 4.07 -10.08
N PHE A 38 8.57 4.31 -9.41
CA PHE A 38 8.39 5.51 -8.61
C PHE A 38 9.17 5.47 -7.29
N ILE A 39 9.32 4.28 -6.69
CA ILE A 39 10.18 4.10 -5.51
C ILE A 39 11.64 4.32 -5.87
N ASP A 40 12.08 3.83 -7.03
CA ASP A 40 13.45 4.04 -7.51
C ASP A 40 13.73 5.50 -7.88
N ASN A 41 12.83 6.11 -8.66
CA ASN A 41 12.93 7.50 -9.12
C ASN A 41 11.55 8.17 -9.07
N PRO A 42 11.23 8.96 -8.00
CA PRO A 42 9.89 9.51 -7.75
C PRO A 42 9.54 10.68 -8.69
N THR A 43 9.72 10.51 -9.99
CA THR A 43 9.36 11.50 -11.00
C THR A 43 8.41 10.92 -12.05
N VAL A 44 7.48 11.75 -12.54
CA VAL A 44 6.55 11.35 -13.61
C VAL A 44 7.30 11.04 -14.91
N ASN A 45 8.40 11.71 -15.14
CA ASN A 45 9.20 11.51 -16.37
C ASN A 45 9.91 10.15 -16.39
N ALA A 46 10.18 9.55 -15.23
CA ALA A 46 10.83 8.24 -15.13
C ALA A 46 10.05 7.11 -15.83
N ILE A 47 8.72 7.26 -15.95
CA ILE A 47 7.84 6.24 -16.55
C ILE A 47 7.37 6.60 -17.98
N LYS A 48 7.52 7.85 -18.40
CA LYS A 48 6.87 8.35 -19.63
C LYS A 48 7.25 7.53 -20.86
N THR A 49 8.54 7.40 -21.12
CA THR A 49 9.05 6.70 -22.32
C THR A 49 8.65 5.23 -22.30
N ASP A 50 8.79 4.56 -21.15
CA ASP A 50 8.49 3.14 -21.01
C ASP A 50 7.00 2.86 -21.23
N ILE A 51 6.12 3.72 -20.71
CA ILE A 51 4.66 3.60 -20.91
C ILE A 51 4.29 3.74 -22.38
N PHE A 52 4.89 4.69 -23.12
CA PHE A 52 4.60 4.82 -24.55
C PHE A 52 5.12 3.63 -25.37
N LYS A 53 6.31 3.13 -25.07
CA LYS A 53 6.82 1.89 -25.69
C LYS A 53 5.89 0.71 -25.40
N TYR A 54 5.40 0.61 -24.16
CA TYR A 54 4.46 -0.44 -23.79
C TYR A 54 3.12 -0.33 -24.53
N CYS A 55 2.62 0.88 -24.79
CA CYS A 55 1.44 1.06 -25.63
C CYS A 55 1.68 0.54 -27.07
N VAL A 56 2.87 0.74 -27.63
CA VAL A 56 3.26 0.20 -28.94
C VAL A 56 3.34 -1.33 -28.91
N TYR A 57 3.92 -1.91 -27.85
CA TYR A 57 3.93 -3.35 -27.61
C TYR A 57 2.51 -3.94 -27.57
N LEU A 58 1.62 -3.36 -26.78
CA LEU A 58 0.22 -3.79 -26.67
C LEU A 58 -0.56 -3.69 -28.00
N SER A 59 -0.09 -2.85 -28.92
CA SER A 59 -0.64 -2.74 -30.28
C SER A 59 -0.06 -3.77 -31.25
N GLY A 60 0.78 -4.70 -30.79
CA GLY A 60 1.42 -5.73 -31.63
C GLY A 60 2.49 -5.19 -32.58
N LYS A 61 3.02 -3.97 -32.35
CA LYS A 61 3.98 -3.30 -33.25
C LYS A 61 5.40 -3.26 -32.72
N SER A 62 5.67 -3.84 -31.56
CA SER A 62 6.97 -3.88 -30.87
C SER A 62 7.05 -5.05 -29.92
N GLU A 63 8.26 -5.48 -29.56
CA GLU A 63 8.54 -6.48 -28.52
C GLU A 63 8.88 -5.83 -27.17
N ASP A 64 8.86 -4.50 -27.05
CA ASP A 64 9.22 -3.72 -25.85
C ASP A 64 8.18 -3.84 -24.73
N ASN A 65 8.27 -4.90 -23.94
CA ASN A 65 7.41 -5.09 -22.76
C ASN A 65 7.91 -4.29 -21.53
N LEU A 66 7.05 -4.07 -20.54
CA LEU A 66 7.48 -3.55 -19.24
C LEU A 66 8.32 -4.59 -18.52
N PHE A 67 9.52 -4.20 -18.14
CA PHE A 67 10.45 -5.06 -17.47
C PHE A 67 11.28 -4.30 -16.45
N ILE A 68 11.50 -4.91 -15.28
CA ILE A 68 12.42 -4.43 -14.24
C ILE A 68 13.35 -5.57 -13.89
N LYS A 69 14.65 -5.35 -14.07
CA LYS A 69 15.68 -6.39 -13.90
C LYS A 69 15.87 -6.81 -12.44
N ASP A 70 15.73 -5.86 -11.54
CA ASP A 70 15.99 -6.09 -10.11
C ASP A 70 14.97 -5.33 -9.26
N VAL A 71 13.97 -6.04 -8.78
CA VAL A 71 12.95 -5.51 -7.86
C VAL A 71 13.51 -5.35 -6.44
N ASP A 72 14.49 -6.17 -6.03
CA ASP A 72 15.08 -6.09 -4.69
C ASP A 72 15.82 -4.77 -4.45
N SER A 73 16.30 -4.15 -5.52
CA SER A 73 17.00 -2.85 -5.45
C SER A 73 16.19 -1.73 -4.80
N VAL A 74 14.85 -1.85 -4.76
CA VAL A 74 13.98 -0.85 -4.14
C VAL A 74 13.51 -1.24 -2.74
N LYS A 75 13.82 -2.45 -2.26
CA LYS A 75 13.33 -2.97 -0.97
C LYS A 75 13.64 -2.02 0.19
N ASP A 76 14.90 -1.63 0.33
CA ASP A 76 15.34 -0.76 1.43
C ASP A 76 14.79 0.66 1.31
N LYS A 77 14.47 1.10 0.07
CA LYS A 77 13.88 2.41 -0.19
C LYS A 77 12.42 2.51 0.26
N VAL A 78 11.67 1.41 0.28
CA VAL A 78 10.22 1.43 0.61
C VAL A 78 9.99 2.05 1.98
N SER A 79 10.80 1.73 2.99
CA SER A 79 10.66 2.28 4.35
C SER A 79 10.77 3.81 4.40
N THR A 80 11.53 4.41 3.47
CA THR A 80 11.72 5.87 3.42
C THR A 80 10.48 6.64 2.96
N PHE A 81 9.48 5.95 2.41
CA PHE A 81 8.26 6.57 1.88
C PHE A 81 7.18 6.82 2.94
N GLY A 82 7.43 6.56 4.21
CA GLY A 82 6.44 6.77 5.27
C GLY A 82 5.81 8.17 5.29
N LYS A 83 6.61 9.22 5.08
CA LYS A 83 6.16 10.64 5.01
C LYS A 83 5.72 11.10 3.62
N SER A 84 5.89 10.30 2.60
CA SER A 84 5.64 10.69 1.21
C SER A 84 4.16 10.59 0.83
N LYS A 85 3.79 11.24 -0.29
CA LYS A 85 2.46 11.06 -0.90
C LYS A 85 2.19 9.62 -1.35
N LEU A 86 3.24 8.84 -1.63
CA LEU A 86 3.14 7.43 -2.00
C LEU A 86 2.73 6.53 -0.81
N SER A 87 2.99 6.97 0.43
CA SER A 87 2.65 6.25 1.66
C SER A 87 1.21 5.71 1.64
N ARG A 88 0.24 6.57 1.32
CA ARG A 88 -1.16 6.17 1.23
C ARG A 88 -1.38 5.00 0.26
N SER A 89 -0.80 5.08 -0.93
CA SER A 89 -0.96 4.05 -1.97
C SER A 89 -0.29 2.73 -1.57
N LEU A 90 0.89 2.79 -0.93
CA LEU A 90 1.57 1.60 -0.40
C LEU A 90 0.75 0.91 0.69
N ILE A 91 0.19 1.69 1.61
CA ILE A 91 -0.65 1.19 2.72
C ILE A 91 -1.92 0.54 2.17
N LEU A 92 -2.61 1.18 1.22
CA LEU A 92 -3.82 0.63 0.61
C LEU A 92 -3.52 -0.66 -0.16
N LEU A 93 -2.46 -0.68 -0.98
CA LEU A 93 -2.05 -1.89 -1.70
C LEU A 93 -1.72 -3.02 -0.71
N HIS A 94 -0.92 -2.73 0.32
CA HIS A 94 -0.60 -3.70 1.35
C HIS A 94 -1.86 -4.29 1.99
N SER A 95 -2.83 -3.46 2.34
CA SER A 95 -4.05 -3.91 3.02
C SER A 95 -4.88 -4.87 2.16
N TYR A 96 -4.96 -4.64 0.85
CA TYR A 96 -5.57 -5.61 -0.08
C TYR A 96 -4.77 -6.91 -0.18
N LEU A 97 -3.44 -6.82 -0.24
CA LEU A 97 -2.57 -8.01 -0.28
C LEU A 97 -2.59 -8.80 1.03
N TYR A 98 -2.69 -8.11 2.17
CA TYR A 98 -2.79 -8.73 3.49
C TYR A 98 -4.06 -9.58 3.62
N ALA A 99 -5.13 -9.14 3.02
CA ALA A 99 -6.43 -9.79 3.13
C ALA A 99 -6.54 -11.13 2.38
N GLU A 100 -5.65 -11.42 1.43
CA GLU A 100 -5.59 -12.70 0.70
C GLU A 100 -6.97 -13.18 0.18
N GLY A 101 -7.84 -12.25 -0.23
CA GLY A 101 -9.21 -12.52 -0.68
C GLY A 101 -10.31 -12.37 0.38
N GLU A 102 -9.96 -12.17 1.65
CA GLU A 102 -10.94 -11.94 2.73
C GLU A 102 -11.59 -10.54 2.66
N GLN A 103 -10.94 -9.58 1.99
CA GLN A 103 -11.54 -8.28 1.72
C GLN A 103 -12.61 -8.40 0.63
N LYS A 104 -13.87 -8.41 1.03
CA LYS A 104 -15.00 -8.66 0.12
C LYS A 104 -15.45 -7.44 -0.67
N GLU A 105 -15.23 -6.26 -0.12
CA GLU A 105 -15.68 -5.00 -0.70
C GLU A 105 -14.48 -4.09 -1.02
N LEU A 106 -14.64 -3.25 -2.05
CA LEU A 106 -13.68 -2.19 -2.31
C LEU A 106 -13.71 -1.19 -1.15
N PHE A 107 -12.54 -0.61 -0.84
CA PHE A 107 -12.47 0.45 0.15
C PHE A 107 -13.32 1.65 -0.31
N ASP A 108 -14.11 2.19 0.61
CA ASP A 108 -14.87 3.40 0.39
C ASP A 108 -13.95 4.60 0.07
N ASN A 109 -14.52 5.62 -0.57
CA ASN A 109 -13.80 6.85 -0.89
C ASN A 109 -13.37 7.65 0.36
N ASP A 110 -14.06 7.45 1.49
CA ASP A 110 -13.81 8.12 2.76
C ASP A 110 -12.79 7.39 3.67
N ILE A 111 -11.82 6.69 3.08
CA ILE A 111 -10.72 6.08 3.82
C ILE A 111 -9.66 7.14 4.13
N GLU A 112 -9.23 7.20 5.38
CA GLU A 112 -8.08 7.97 5.87
C GLU A 112 -6.92 7.05 6.23
N ILE A 113 -5.74 7.61 6.46
CA ILE A 113 -4.60 6.87 7.01
C ILE A 113 -4.53 7.17 8.50
N GLU A 114 -4.83 6.16 9.27
CA GLU A 114 -4.74 6.17 10.72
C GLU A 114 -3.33 5.87 11.19
N HIS A 115 -2.88 6.54 12.27
CA HIS A 115 -1.67 6.23 13.01
C HIS A 115 -2.01 5.36 14.21
N ILE A 116 -1.58 4.11 14.21
CA ILE A 116 -1.86 3.14 15.28
C ILE A 116 -1.30 3.68 16.61
N PHE A 117 0.00 4.03 16.65
CA PHE A 117 0.57 4.91 17.67
C PHE A 117 0.24 6.36 17.28
N PRO A 118 -0.52 7.12 18.09
CA PRO A 118 -1.18 8.34 17.67
C PRO A 118 -0.25 9.54 17.58
N LYS A 119 -0.60 10.49 16.70
CA LYS A 119 0.18 11.74 16.51
C LYS A 119 0.24 12.61 17.77
N LYS A 120 -0.83 12.65 18.57
CA LYS A 120 -0.88 13.39 19.84
C LYS A 120 -0.76 12.41 21.01
N TRP A 121 0.38 11.79 21.13
CA TRP A 121 0.70 10.80 22.15
C TRP A 121 1.08 11.41 23.50
N GLN A 122 1.52 12.70 23.52
CA GLN A 122 2.02 13.39 24.71
C GLN A 122 0.96 13.54 25.81
N ASP A 123 -0.30 13.60 25.40
CA ASP A 123 -1.44 13.79 26.32
C ASP A 123 -1.87 12.49 27.02
N THR A 124 -1.25 11.37 26.69
CA THR A 124 -1.56 10.05 27.23
C THR A 124 -0.30 9.35 27.70
N ASN A 125 -0.42 8.49 28.70
CA ASN A 125 0.73 7.76 29.23
C ASN A 125 1.04 6.56 28.32
N TYR A 126 1.93 6.77 27.35
CA TYR A 126 2.46 5.71 26.50
C TYR A 126 3.74 5.15 27.14
N ASN A 127 3.66 3.97 27.72
CA ASN A 127 4.73 3.30 28.43
C ASN A 127 6.04 3.25 27.60
N GLY A 128 7.08 3.89 28.15
CA GLY A 128 8.44 3.77 27.63
C GLY A 128 8.75 4.57 26.34
N TRP A 129 7.81 5.36 25.79
CA TRP A 129 8.10 6.20 24.64
C TRP A 129 8.82 7.49 25.05
N LEU A 130 10.03 7.68 24.53
CA LEU A 130 10.75 8.95 24.61
C LEU A 130 10.39 9.81 23.39
N TYR A 131 10.51 11.14 23.53
CA TYR A 131 10.16 12.06 22.45
C TYR A 131 10.91 11.77 21.15
N ALA A 132 12.23 11.57 21.20
CA ALA A 132 13.05 11.28 20.03
C ALA A 132 12.63 9.96 19.33
N ASP A 133 12.29 8.94 20.10
CA ASP A 133 11.81 7.66 19.58
C ASP A 133 10.47 7.82 18.91
N ALA A 134 9.51 8.46 19.58
CA ALA A 134 8.17 8.68 19.05
C ALA A 134 8.22 9.45 17.71
N GLU A 135 9.04 10.48 17.60
CA GLU A 135 9.21 11.25 16.36
C GLU A 135 9.74 10.38 15.22
N SER A 136 10.66 9.45 15.49
CA SER A 136 11.23 8.56 14.48
C SER A 136 10.27 7.46 14.02
N TYR A 137 9.39 6.97 14.91
CA TYR A 137 8.46 5.86 14.62
C TYR A 137 7.09 6.30 14.10
N LEU A 138 6.68 7.53 14.43
CA LEU A 138 5.33 8.04 14.14
C LEU A 138 4.96 7.89 12.66
N GLU A 139 5.87 8.23 11.76
CA GLU A 139 5.62 8.26 10.33
C GLU A 139 6.08 6.98 9.60
N ARG A 140 6.55 5.96 10.30
CA ARG A 140 6.89 4.66 9.68
C ARG A 140 5.64 4.01 9.08
N LEU A 141 5.82 3.27 7.98
CA LEU A 141 4.72 2.55 7.32
C LEU A 141 4.07 1.53 8.28
N GLY A 142 4.86 0.86 9.11
CA GLY A 142 4.39 -0.09 10.12
C GLY A 142 3.45 0.52 11.16
N ASN A 143 3.48 1.84 11.35
CA ASN A 143 2.56 2.55 12.25
C ASN A 143 1.27 3.04 11.56
N LYS A 144 1.05 2.72 10.29
CA LYS A 144 -0.06 3.27 9.50
C LYS A 144 -0.96 2.19 8.95
N ILE A 145 -2.28 2.46 8.94
CA ILE A 145 -3.29 1.55 8.43
C ILE A 145 -4.40 2.35 7.73
N PRO A 146 -5.05 1.82 6.67
CA PRO A 146 -6.26 2.44 6.14
C PRO A 146 -7.39 2.31 7.16
N PHE A 147 -8.18 3.35 7.36
CA PHE A 147 -9.30 3.31 8.29
C PHE A 147 -10.43 4.20 7.81
N GLU A 148 -11.67 3.80 8.03
CA GLU A 148 -12.85 4.59 7.66
C GLU A 148 -12.86 5.89 8.46
N LYS A 149 -13.04 7.01 7.79
CA LYS A 149 -12.98 8.35 8.37
C LYS A 149 -13.85 8.51 9.62
N LYS A 150 -15.09 7.98 9.60
CA LYS A 150 -16.00 8.05 10.74
C LYS A 150 -15.44 7.32 11.95
N LEU A 151 -14.91 6.12 11.77
CA LEU A 151 -14.33 5.32 12.84
C LEU A 151 -13.00 5.91 13.31
N ASN A 152 -12.20 6.47 12.39
CA ASN A 152 -10.95 7.16 12.70
C ASN A 152 -11.18 8.37 13.63
N ILE A 153 -12.19 9.20 13.33
CA ILE A 153 -12.59 10.32 14.20
C ILE A 153 -13.00 9.82 15.58
N GLN A 154 -13.74 8.71 15.68
CA GLN A 154 -14.17 8.13 16.95
C GLN A 154 -13.03 7.51 17.77
N ALA A 155 -12.06 6.91 17.11
CA ALA A 155 -10.85 6.34 17.73
C ALA A 155 -9.93 7.44 18.29
N GLY A 156 -9.84 8.58 17.60
CA GLY A 156 -9.08 9.76 18.00
C GLY A 156 -7.62 9.46 18.29
N ASN A 157 -7.05 10.14 19.29
CA ASN A 157 -5.68 9.92 19.76
C ASN A 157 -5.58 8.93 20.94
N GLY A 158 -6.55 8.02 21.06
CA GLY A 158 -6.53 6.99 22.09
C GLY A 158 -5.30 6.08 22.01
N TYR A 159 -4.95 5.43 23.12
CA TYR A 159 -3.96 4.36 23.09
C TYR A 159 -4.51 3.13 22.34
N PHE A 160 -3.61 2.25 21.90
CA PHE A 160 -3.95 1.13 21.03
C PHE A 160 -5.10 0.25 21.55
N GLY A 161 -5.06 -0.13 22.84
CA GLY A 161 -6.11 -0.94 23.47
C GLY A 161 -7.51 -0.30 23.40
N ALA A 162 -7.61 1.02 23.52
CA ALA A 162 -8.88 1.74 23.36
C ALA A 162 -9.34 1.79 21.90
N LYS A 163 -8.41 1.96 20.94
CA LYS A 163 -8.70 1.98 19.50
C LYS A 163 -9.19 0.62 18.98
N LYS A 164 -8.76 -0.49 19.58
CA LYS A 164 -9.13 -1.86 19.15
C LYS A 164 -10.64 -2.06 19.06
N VAL A 165 -11.43 -1.42 19.92
CA VAL A 165 -12.90 -1.48 19.85
C VAL A 165 -13.39 -0.94 18.51
N LYS A 166 -12.84 0.20 18.05
CA LYS A 166 -13.19 0.79 16.77
C LYS A 166 -12.61 0.05 15.59
N TYR A 167 -11.45 -0.54 15.74
CA TYR A 167 -10.87 -1.41 14.71
C TYR A 167 -11.73 -2.66 14.47
N SER A 168 -12.36 -3.20 15.50
CA SER A 168 -13.28 -4.33 15.36
C SER A 168 -14.56 -3.99 14.59
N ASP A 169 -14.96 -2.71 14.58
CA ASP A 169 -16.14 -2.22 13.84
C ASP A 169 -15.83 -1.94 12.34
N SER A 170 -14.56 -2.01 11.91
CA SER A 170 -14.14 -1.71 10.54
C SER A 170 -14.66 -2.74 9.54
N SER A 171 -14.90 -2.30 8.31
CA SER A 171 -15.12 -3.17 7.14
C SER A 171 -13.82 -3.68 6.51
N ILE A 172 -12.68 -3.11 6.91
CA ILE A 172 -11.36 -3.43 6.36
C ILE A 172 -10.77 -4.62 7.13
N TYR A 173 -10.52 -5.72 6.43
CA TYR A 173 -10.07 -6.98 7.05
C TYR A 173 -8.80 -6.82 7.89
N GLU A 174 -7.77 -6.14 7.37
CA GLU A 174 -6.53 -5.87 8.12
C GLU A 174 -6.77 -5.11 9.43
N VAL A 175 -7.69 -4.13 9.41
CA VAL A 175 -8.06 -3.35 10.60
C VAL A 175 -8.80 -4.21 11.62
N GLN A 176 -9.72 -5.07 11.17
CA GLN A 176 -10.38 -6.05 12.05
C GLN A 176 -9.38 -6.99 12.72
N CYS A 177 -8.34 -7.42 11.99
CA CYS A 177 -7.27 -8.24 12.55
C CYS A 177 -6.51 -7.49 13.66
N LEU A 178 -6.23 -6.19 13.49
CA LEU A 178 -5.66 -5.35 14.56
C LEU A 178 -6.61 -5.20 15.76
N GLY A 179 -7.91 -5.14 15.54
CA GLY A 179 -8.91 -5.15 16.61
C GLY A 179 -8.81 -6.40 17.49
N LYS A 180 -8.39 -7.52 16.94
CA LYS A 180 -8.19 -8.82 17.62
C LYS A 180 -6.75 -9.05 18.10
N TYR A 181 -5.85 -8.07 17.91
CA TYR A 181 -4.45 -8.23 18.31
C TYR A 181 -4.31 -8.53 19.80
N HIS A 182 -3.40 -9.43 20.17
CA HIS A 182 -3.34 -9.98 21.55
C HIS A 182 -2.84 -8.97 22.60
N LYS A 183 -2.04 -7.96 22.18
CA LYS A 183 -1.55 -6.90 23.07
C LYS A 183 -2.52 -5.73 23.15
N ASN A 184 -2.40 -4.93 24.22
CA ASN A 184 -3.10 -3.66 24.37
C ASN A 184 -2.21 -2.44 24.13
N ASP A 185 -0.90 -2.65 24.00
CA ASP A 185 0.08 -1.63 23.67
C ASP A 185 0.60 -1.85 22.24
N TRP A 186 0.93 -0.76 21.57
CA TRP A 186 1.57 -0.74 20.26
C TRP A 186 2.94 -0.11 20.42
N ILE A 187 3.97 -0.95 20.46
CA ILE A 187 5.34 -0.57 20.79
C ILE A 187 6.23 -0.56 19.54
N LYS A 188 7.50 -0.17 19.72
CA LYS A 188 8.49 -0.07 18.64
C LYS A 188 8.61 -1.38 17.86
N ASP A 189 8.76 -2.50 18.58
CA ASP A 189 8.93 -3.82 17.98
C ASP A 189 7.72 -4.20 17.08
N ASP A 190 6.49 -3.87 17.52
CA ASP A 190 5.27 -4.13 16.72
C ASP A 190 5.28 -3.32 15.42
N ILE A 191 5.74 -2.07 15.49
CA ILE A 191 5.88 -1.21 14.30
C ILE A 191 6.92 -1.76 13.34
N GLU A 192 8.07 -2.19 13.85
CA GLU A 192 9.18 -2.74 13.04
C GLU A 192 8.81 -4.06 12.39
N GLU A 193 8.24 -4.98 13.16
CA GLU A 193 7.80 -6.28 12.66
C GLU A 193 6.73 -6.13 11.58
N ARG A 194 5.73 -5.27 11.83
CA ARG A 194 4.69 -5.02 10.84
C ARG A 194 5.26 -4.34 9.59
N GLU A 195 6.15 -3.34 9.71
CA GLU A 195 6.77 -2.68 8.57
C GLU A 195 7.57 -3.65 7.71
N LYS A 196 8.35 -4.53 8.34
CA LYS A 196 9.10 -5.59 7.65
C LYS A 196 8.16 -6.50 6.87
N SER A 197 7.09 -6.98 7.51
CA SER A 197 6.08 -7.82 6.86
C SER A 197 5.38 -7.12 5.69
N MET A 198 5.07 -5.82 5.84
CA MET A 198 4.51 -5.00 4.76
C MET A 198 5.45 -4.92 3.56
N ILE A 199 6.72 -4.61 3.80
CA ILE A 199 7.74 -4.49 2.75
C ILE A 199 7.92 -5.82 2.04
N ASP A 200 8.07 -6.92 2.76
CA ASP A 200 8.25 -8.25 2.21
C ASP A 200 7.05 -8.64 1.31
N ARG A 201 5.82 -8.38 1.76
CA ARG A 201 4.61 -8.66 0.97
C ARG A 201 4.53 -7.82 -0.31
N LEU A 202 4.84 -6.52 -0.22
CA LEU A 202 4.87 -5.63 -1.38
C LEU A 202 5.91 -6.07 -2.40
N ILE A 203 7.14 -6.37 -1.97
CA ILE A 203 8.24 -6.82 -2.84
C ILE A 203 7.89 -8.17 -3.49
N THR A 204 7.31 -9.10 -2.74
CA THR A 204 6.84 -10.38 -3.30
C THR A 204 5.81 -10.15 -4.41
N PHE A 205 4.79 -9.33 -4.14
CA PHE A 205 3.80 -8.99 -5.16
C PHE A 205 4.43 -8.34 -6.41
N PHE A 206 5.39 -7.43 -6.24
CA PHE A 206 6.05 -6.80 -7.38
C PHE A 206 6.87 -7.81 -8.20
N LYS A 207 7.58 -8.74 -7.55
CA LYS A 207 8.36 -9.79 -8.22
C LYS A 207 7.50 -10.76 -9.01
N GLU A 208 6.36 -11.16 -8.46
CA GLU A 208 5.45 -12.11 -9.09
C GLU A 208 4.78 -11.55 -10.35
N ASN A 209 4.74 -10.23 -10.50
CA ASN A 209 4.01 -9.56 -11.58
C ASN A 209 4.91 -8.79 -12.57
N LEU A 210 6.23 -8.82 -12.42
CA LEU A 210 7.22 -8.21 -13.32
C LEU A 210 8.16 -9.22 -13.93
#